data_feba3bd4593431a6dd736b96aed09145
#
_entry.id   feba3bd4593431a6dd736b96aed09145
#
_cell.length_a   1.000
_cell.length_b   1.000
_cell.length_c   1.000
_cell.angle_alpha   90.00
_cell.angle_beta   90.00
_cell.angle_gamma   90.00
#
_symmetry.space_group_name_H-M   'P 1'
#
loop_
_entity.id
_entity.type
_entity.pdbx_description
1 polymer ?
#
loop_
_entity_poly.entity_id
_entity_poly.type
_entity_poly.pdbx_seq_one_letter_code
_entity_poly.pdbx_strand_id
1 'polypeptide(L)'
;DPGADDCLRGVVDQQVGDKVAGFLHYEERLLFSLIRLRNPLTRVIYLTALPLCPIVIDYYLQLLPGIPFSHARDRLLLISTYDGSLKPLTQKILDRPRLVAKIRRALRPNKSYMVCYNSTELEQQLSLKLGIPLLAASPEVLKWGSKSGSRRIFASAGIAHPDGSYTVRNTADLIEDLWQL
;
A
#
# COMPACT_ATOMS: atom_id res chain seq x y z
N ASP A 1 -0.71 16.30 25.22
CA ASP A 1 0.16 16.91 24.20
C ASP A 1 -0.73 17.36 23.04
N PRO A 2 -0.91 18.68 22.79
CA PRO A 2 -1.86 19.18 21.77
C PRO A 2 -1.51 18.71 20.33
N GLY A 3 -0.29 18.30 20.06
CA GLY A 3 0.14 17.83 18.75
C GLY A 3 -0.34 16.41 18.38
N ALA A 4 -0.66 15.56 19.35
CA ALA A 4 -1.15 14.20 19.09
C ALA A 4 -2.64 14.21 18.68
N ASP A 5 -3.42 15.12 19.28
CA ASP A 5 -4.85 15.25 18.96
C ASP A 5 -5.10 15.83 17.56
N ASP A 6 -4.24 16.74 17.08
CA ASP A 6 -4.35 17.30 15.73
C ASP A 6 -4.00 16.29 14.64
N CYS A 7 -3.07 15.37 14.89
CA CYS A 7 -2.78 14.26 13.97
C CYS A 7 -3.98 13.32 13.80
N LEU A 8 -4.78 13.13 14.85
CA LEU A 8 -5.97 12.28 14.81
C LEU A 8 -7.20 13.02 14.27
N ARG A 9 -7.34 14.31 14.53
CA ARG A 9 -8.48 15.13 14.08
C ARG A 9 -8.43 15.44 12.57
N GLY A 10 -7.27 15.70 12.00
CA GLY A 10 -7.13 15.95 10.56
C GLY A 10 -7.56 14.79 9.65
N VAL A 11 -7.75 13.61 10.23
CA VAL A 11 -8.17 12.39 9.52
C VAL A 11 -9.69 12.19 9.56
N VAL A 12 -10.39 12.81 10.50
CA VAL A 12 -11.82 12.51 10.78
C VAL A 12 -12.79 13.44 10.05
N ASP A 13 -12.33 14.59 9.56
CA ASP A 13 -13.22 15.68 9.12
C ASP A 13 -13.57 15.69 7.62
N GLN A 14 -13.25 14.64 6.86
CA GLN A 14 -13.67 14.56 5.47
C GLN A 14 -14.84 13.58 5.31
N GLN A 15 -15.96 14.06 4.77
CA GLN A 15 -17.24 13.37 4.53
C GLN A 15 -17.16 12.00 3.83
N VAL A 16 -15.98 11.53 3.46
CA VAL A 16 -15.71 10.24 2.87
C VAL A 16 -15.24 9.21 3.90
N GLY A 17 -14.67 9.66 5.03
CA GLY A 17 -14.22 8.81 6.13
C GLY A 17 -15.34 8.05 6.84
N ASP A 18 -16.58 8.57 6.75
CA ASP A 18 -17.73 7.99 7.45
C ASP A 18 -18.20 6.64 6.90
N LYS A 19 -17.77 6.25 5.69
CA LYS A 19 -18.27 5.02 5.06
C LYS A 19 -17.38 3.80 5.24
N VAL A 20 -16.06 3.97 5.47
CA VAL A 20 -15.15 2.85 5.71
C VAL A 20 -14.13 3.25 6.77
N ALA A 21 -14.37 2.83 8.01
CA ALA A 21 -13.45 3.06 9.13
C ALA A 21 -12.04 2.55 8.77
N GLY A 22 -11.02 3.39 9.00
CA GLY A 22 -9.63 3.05 8.76
C GLY A 22 -9.15 3.09 7.29
N PHE A 23 -9.98 3.52 6.35
CA PHE A 23 -9.58 3.61 4.93
C PHE A 23 -8.37 4.53 4.72
N LEU A 24 -8.31 5.66 5.41
CA LEU A 24 -7.20 6.62 5.31
C LEU A 24 -5.88 6.08 5.88
N HIS A 25 -5.95 5.08 6.78
CA HIS A 25 -4.78 4.40 7.34
C HIS A 25 -4.35 3.17 6.55
N TYR A 26 -5.03 2.87 5.44
CA TYR A 26 -4.71 1.70 4.62
C TYR A 26 -3.27 1.71 4.11
N GLU A 27 -2.74 2.88 3.84
CA GLU A 27 -1.38 3.08 3.32
C GLU A 27 -0.30 2.86 4.40
N GLU A 28 -0.68 2.86 5.69
CA GLU A 28 0.22 2.59 6.81
C GLU A 28 0.58 1.11 6.95
N ARG A 29 -0.14 0.22 6.28
CA ARG A 29 0.07 -1.23 6.35
C ARG A 29 1.47 -1.70 6.00
N LEU A 30 2.19 -0.96 5.17
CA LEU A 30 3.57 -1.29 4.79
C LEU A 30 4.62 -0.63 5.69
N LEU A 31 4.24 0.09 6.75
CA LEU A 31 5.20 0.75 7.66
C LEU A 31 6.14 -0.25 8.34
N PHE A 32 5.72 -1.48 8.56
CA PHE A 32 6.62 -2.53 9.03
C PHE A 32 7.85 -2.72 8.13
N SER A 33 7.77 -2.33 6.85
CA SER A 33 8.90 -2.41 5.91
C SER A 33 10.06 -1.48 6.28
N LEU A 34 9.84 -0.50 7.18
CA LEU A 34 10.89 0.34 7.74
C LEU A 34 11.95 -0.48 8.48
N ILE A 35 11.67 -1.73 8.87
CA ILE A 35 12.67 -2.68 9.39
C ILE A 35 13.89 -2.82 8.46
N ARG A 36 13.74 -2.57 7.16
CA ARG A 36 14.84 -2.59 6.17
C ARG A 36 15.90 -1.54 6.45
N LEU A 37 15.56 -0.47 7.19
CA LEU A 37 16.51 0.55 7.64
C LEU A 37 17.53 0.02 8.65
N ARG A 38 17.38 -1.20 9.15
CA ARG A 38 18.43 -1.90 9.93
C ARG A 38 19.73 -2.04 9.12
N ASN A 39 19.63 -2.21 7.81
CA ASN A 39 20.80 -2.15 6.94
C ASN A 39 21.18 -0.68 6.72
N PRO A 40 22.38 -0.24 7.14
CA PRO A 40 22.80 1.16 7.03
C PRO A 40 22.93 1.66 5.58
N LEU A 41 23.02 0.76 4.61
CA LEU A 41 23.07 1.09 3.19
C LEU A 41 21.68 1.27 2.57
N THR A 42 20.62 0.86 3.25
CA THR A 42 19.25 0.97 2.75
C THR A 42 18.69 2.38 2.98
N ARG A 43 18.05 2.92 1.95
CA ARG A 43 17.20 4.11 2.02
C ARG A 43 15.78 3.70 1.65
N VAL A 44 14.79 4.29 2.32
CA VAL A 44 13.37 4.05 2.05
C VAL A 44 12.72 5.34 1.59
N ILE A 45 11.99 5.27 0.49
CA ILE A 45 11.06 6.30 0.04
C ILE A 45 9.67 5.75 0.31
N TYR A 46 8.93 6.37 1.21
CA TYR A 46 7.58 5.94 1.56
C TYR A 46 6.57 6.95 1.01
N LEU A 47 5.60 6.43 0.25
CA LEU A 47 4.62 7.23 -0.47
C LEU A 47 3.24 7.05 0.15
N THR A 48 2.53 8.16 0.39
CA THR A 48 1.19 8.16 0.97
C THR A 48 0.28 9.21 0.31
N ALA A 49 -1.02 9.05 0.45
CA ALA A 49 -2.00 10.04 0.03
C ALA A 49 -1.94 11.28 0.94
N LEU A 50 -1.98 11.06 2.25
CA LEU A 50 -1.88 12.10 3.27
C LEU A 50 -0.59 11.94 4.08
N PRO A 51 -0.10 13.02 4.73
CA PRO A 51 1.06 12.93 5.62
C PRO A 51 0.83 11.91 6.74
N LEU A 52 1.85 11.13 7.03
CA LEU A 52 1.83 10.22 8.17
C LEU A 52 2.04 10.97 9.48
N CYS A 53 1.40 10.50 10.55
CA CYS A 53 1.61 11.05 11.88
C CYS A 53 3.07 10.81 12.34
N PRO A 54 3.80 11.85 12.76
CA PRO A 54 5.19 11.73 13.20
C PRO A 54 5.38 10.68 14.29
N ILE A 55 4.47 10.62 15.27
CA ILE A 55 4.52 9.65 16.38
C ILE A 55 4.51 8.20 15.87
N VAL A 56 3.73 7.91 14.83
CA VAL A 56 3.67 6.56 14.23
C VAL A 56 5.01 6.22 13.57
N ILE A 57 5.61 7.17 12.85
CA ILE A 57 6.93 6.98 12.26
C ILE A 57 8.00 6.76 13.33
N ASP A 58 8.00 7.60 14.36
CA ASP A 58 8.95 7.50 15.47
C ASP A 58 8.85 6.15 16.19
N TYR A 59 7.62 5.65 16.39
CA TYR A 59 7.40 4.31 16.94
C TYR A 59 8.09 3.24 16.10
N TYR A 60 7.88 3.21 14.78
CA TYR A 60 8.52 2.21 13.92
C TYR A 60 10.04 2.35 13.87
N LEU A 61 10.58 3.57 13.91
CA LEU A 61 12.02 3.77 13.90
C LEU A 61 12.68 3.37 15.24
N GLN A 62 11.98 3.53 16.36
CA GLN A 62 12.45 3.08 17.67
C GLN A 62 12.51 1.55 17.80
N LEU A 63 11.74 0.83 17.00
CA LEU A 63 11.78 -0.64 16.95
C LEU A 63 13.04 -1.20 16.25
N LEU A 64 13.94 -0.35 15.73
CA LEU A 64 15.13 -0.78 15.01
C LEU A 64 16.28 -1.05 15.99
N PRO A 65 16.55 -2.32 16.39
CA PRO A 65 17.58 -2.61 17.37
C PRO A 65 18.97 -2.28 16.82
N GLY A 66 19.78 -1.58 17.62
CA GLY A 66 21.16 -1.26 17.29
C GLY A 66 21.35 -0.14 16.25
N ILE A 67 20.28 0.52 15.81
CA ILE A 67 20.36 1.64 14.88
C ILE A 67 19.94 2.93 15.60
N PRO A 68 20.80 3.94 15.65
CA PRO A 68 20.41 5.25 16.18
C PRO A 68 19.24 5.83 15.39
N PHE A 69 18.26 6.38 16.11
CA PHE A 69 17.04 6.95 15.54
C PHE A 69 17.34 7.98 14.42
N SER A 70 18.25 8.91 14.66
CA SER A 70 18.64 9.93 13.68
C SER A 70 19.16 9.31 12.39
N HIS A 71 20.01 8.28 12.49
CA HIS A 71 20.56 7.60 11.31
C HIS A 71 19.47 6.88 10.49
N ALA A 72 18.48 6.29 11.14
CA ALA A 72 17.35 5.70 10.45
C ALA A 72 16.47 6.78 9.79
N ARG A 73 16.22 7.88 10.53
CA ARG A 73 15.39 9.00 10.06
C ARG A 73 15.98 9.70 8.84
N ASP A 74 17.30 9.91 8.79
CA ASP A 74 17.99 10.53 7.65
C ASP A 74 17.92 9.70 6.36
N ARG A 75 17.67 8.40 6.47
CA ARG A 75 17.55 7.48 5.35
C ARG A 75 16.09 7.20 4.94
N LEU A 76 15.15 7.84 5.61
CA LEU A 76 13.72 7.74 5.34
C LEU A 76 13.21 9.03 4.68
N LEU A 77 12.76 8.92 3.43
CA LEU A 77 12.11 10.00 2.71
C LEU A 77 10.60 9.75 2.67
N LEU A 78 9.85 10.55 3.39
CA LEU A 78 8.38 10.55 3.36
C LEU A 78 7.89 11.52 2.29
N ILE A 79 7.01 11.07 1.42
CA ILE A 79 6.40 11.88 0.37
C ILE A 79 4.89 11.64 0.38
N SER A 80 4.12 12.71 0.49
CA SER A 80 2.66 12.68 0.43
C SER A 80 2.16 13.42 -0.81
N THR A 81 1.04 12.95 -1.36
CA THR A 81 0.33 13.61 -2.46
C THR A 81 -0.56 14.75 -1.97
N TYR A 82 -0.84 14.83 -0.67
CA TYR A 82 -1.82 15.73 -0.05
C TYR A 82 -3.21 15.63 -0.71
N ASP A 83 -3.62 14.43 -1.06
CA ASP A 83 -4.87 14.16 -1.77
C ASP A 83 -5.67 13.08 -1.04
N GLY A 84 -6.67 13.49 -0.26
CA GLY A 84 -7.57 12.60 0.47
C GLY A 84 -8.71 12.00 -0.38
N SER A 85 -8.72 12.18 -1.71
CA SER A 85 -9.75 11.59 -2.57
C SER A 85 -9.71 10.05 -2.56
N LEU A 86 -10.79 9.41 -3.03
CA LEU A 86 -10.88 7.93 -3.10
C LEU A 86 -10.07 7.31 -4.25
N LYS A 87 -9.38 8.12 -5.07
CA LYS A 87 -8.51 7.61 -6.13
C LYS A 87 -7.41 6.72 -5.54
N PRO A 88 -6.99 5.67 -6.24
CA PRO A 88 -5.80 4.90 -5.85
C PRO A 88 -4.58 5.79 -5.68
N LEU A 89 -3.75 5.52 -4.67
CA LEU A 89 -2.52 6.29 -4.40
C LEU A 89 -1.63 6.39 -5.65
N THR A 90 -1.46 5.29 -6.34
CA THR A 90 -0.61 5.24 -7.54
C THR A 90 -1.15 6.13 -8.66
N GLN A 91 -2.47 6.21 -8.84
CA GLN A 91 -3.09 7.14 -9.77
C GLN A 91 -2.83 8.61 -9.36
N LYS A 92 -2.96 8.94 -8.07
CA LYS A 92 -2.64 10.28 -7.56
C LYS A 92 -1.20 10.69 -7.86
N ILE A 93 -0.26 9.74 -7.77
CA ILE A 93 1.15 9.97 -8.09
C ILE A 93 1.33 10.16 -9.62
N LEU A 94 0.73 9.29 -10.42
CA LEU A 94 0.81 9.33 -11.89
C LEU A 94 0.24 10.63 -12.48
N ASP A 95 -0.82 11.16 -11.87
CA ASP A 95 -1.45 12.43 -12.25
C ASP A 95 -0.56 13.65 -11.95
N ARG A 96 0.58 13.47 -11.27
CA ARG A 96 1.50 14.54 -10.84
C ARG A 96 2.91 14.37 -11.39
N PRO A 97 3.19 14.78 -12.63
CA PRO A 97 4.50 14.58 -13.28
C PRO A 97 5.68 15.15 -12.48
N ARG A 98 5.46 16.30 -11.79
CA ARG A 98 6.49 16.89 -10.92
C ARG A 98 6.82 16.01 -9.72
N LEU A 99 5.82 15.31 -9.16
CA LEU A 99 6.02 14.36 -8.06
C LEU A 99 6.78 13.14 -8.54
N VAL A 100 6.42 12.57 -9.69
CA VAL A 100 7.16 11.47 -10.33
C VAL A 100 8.62 11.86 -10.57
N ALA A 101 8.87 13.07 -11.07
CA ALA A 101 10.23 13.57 -11.27
C ALA A 101 10.99 13.75 -9.93
N LYS A 102 10.33 14.19 -8.86
CA LYS A 102 10.91 14.28 -7.51
C LYS A 102 11.30 12.88 -6.99
N ILE A 103 10.41 11.91 -7.12
CA ILE A 103 10.69 10.51 -6.73
C ILE A 103 11.88 9.98 -7.52
N ARG A 104 11.86 10.12 -8.85
CA ARG A 104 12.95 9.64 -9.72
C ARG A 104 14.32 10.20 -9.33
N ARG A 105 14.41 11.50 -8.99
CA ARG A 105 15.66 12.13 -8.53
C ARG A 105 16.17 11.57 -7.20
N ALA A 106 15.29 11.05 -6.35
CA ALA A 106 15.65 10.45 -5.07
C ALA A 106 16.10 8.99 -5.19
N LEU A 107 15.83 8.33 -6.33
CA LEU A 107 16.23 6.94 -6.59
C LEU A 107 17.74 6.84 -6.83
N ARG A 108 18.29 5.68 -6.48
CA ARG A 108 19.67 5.30 -6.85
C ARG A 108 19.61 4.42 -8.10
N PRO A 109 20.30 4.80 -9.18
CA PRO A 109 20.32 4.00 -10.40
C PRO A 109 20.77 2.55 -10.12
N ASN A 110 20.08 1.58 -10.70
CA ASN A 110 20.36 0.13 -10.58
C ASN A 110 20.39 -0.44 -9.17
N LYS A 111 19.94 0.33 -8.14
CA LYS A 111 19.91 -0.08 -6.72
C LYS A 111 18.58 0.18 -6.05
N SER A 112 17.56 0.52 -6.82
CA SER A 112 16.22 0.82 -6.31
C SER A 112 15.21 -0.15 -6.89
N TYR A 113 14.21 -0.50 -6.10
CA TYR A 113 13.04 -1.28 -6.54
C TYR A 113 11.81 -0.78 -5.80
N MET A 114 10.64 -1.03 -6.37
CA MET A 114 9.35 -0.65 -5.81
C MET A 114 8.70 -1.86 -5.15
N VAL A 115 8.04 -1.62 -4.02
CA VAL A 115 7.18 -2.58 -3.31
C VAL A 115 5.81 -1.93 -3.18
N CYS A 116 4.76 -2.69 -3.38
CA CYS A 116 3.38 -2.26 -3.18
C CYS A 116 2.59 -3.31 -2.41
N TYR A 117 1.47 -2.90 -1.84
CA TYR A 117 0.57 -3.83 -1.15
C TYR A 117 -0.23 -4.67 -2.16
N ASN A 118 -0.83 -4.01 -3.15
CA ASN A 118 -1.49 -4.64 -4.28
C ASN A 118 -0.76 -4.30 -5.57
N SER A 119 -0.58 -5.28 -6.45
CA SER A 119 0.04 -5.08 -7.75
C SER A 119 -1.05 -5.02 -8.81
N THR A 120 -1.23 -3.83 -9.37
CA THR A 120 -2.15 -3.58 -10.49
C THR A 120 -1.39 -2.97 -11.67
N GLU A 121 -2.07 -2.76 -12.77
CA GLU A 121 -1.51 -2.06 -13.93
C GLU A 121 -0.98 -0.65 -13.59
N LEU A 122 -1.57 0.02 -12.60
CA LEU A 122 -1.10 1.34 -12.16
C LEU A 122 0.29 1.26 -11.54
N GLU A 123 0.54 0.28 -10.66
CA GLU A 123 1.85 0.06 -10.04
C GLU A 123 2.89 -0.31 -11.09
N GLN A 124 2.51 -1.13 -12.06
CA GLN A 124 3.38 -1.46 -13.20
C GLN A 124 3.73 -0.21 -14.02
N GLN A 125 2.74 0.63 -14.36
CA GLN A 125 2.98 1.88 -15.08
C GLN A 125 3.90 2.82 -14.31
N LEU A 126 3.72 2.95 -12.99
CA LEU A 126 4.57 3.79 -12.14
C LEU A 126 6.01 3.26 -12.12
N SER A 127 6.18 1.96 -11.96
CA SER A 127 7.49 1.28 -12.01
C SER A 127 8.23 1.59 -13.33
N LEU A 128 7.55 1.43 -14.46
CA LEU A 128 8.10 1.76 -15.78
C LEU A 128 8.46 3.25 -15.90
N LYS A 129 7.58 4.17 -15.45
CA LYS A 129 7.87 5.61 -15.47
C LYS A 129 9.05 5.99 -14.57
N LEU A 130 9.24 5.29 -13.46
CA LEU A 130 10.38 5.50 -12.55
C LEU A 130 11.66 4.83 -13.05
N GLY A 131 11.56 3.83 -13.92
CA GLY A 131 12.70 3.06 -14.44
C GLY A 131 13.31 2.12 -13.40
N ILE A 132 12.47 1.54 -12.52
CA ILE A 132 12.90 0.62 -11.45
C ILE A 132 12.03 -0.63 -11.46
N PRO A 133 12.56 -1.81 -11.07
CA PRO A 133 11.78 -3.03 -10.99
C PRO A 133 10.69 -2.94 -9.90
N LEU A 134 9.54 -3.57 -10.18
CA LEU A 134 8.46 -3.80 -9.23
C LEU A 134 8.62 -5.19 -8.61
N LEU A 135 8.82 -5.24 -7.30
CA LEU A 135 8.88 -6.49 -6.53
C LEU A 135 7.46 -6.90 -6.11
N ALA A 136 6.71 -7.43 -7.07
CA ALA A 136 5.35 -7.92 -6.87
C ALA A 136 4.99 -8.91 -8.00
N ALA A 137 3.87 -9.63 -7.83
CA ALA A 137 3.33 -10.48 -8.88
C ALA A 137 2.84 -9.65 -10.09
N SER A 138 2.89 -10.23 -11.28
CA SER A 138 2.32 -9.60 -12.47
C SER A 138 0.82 -9.31 -12.28
N PRO A 139 0.30 -8.15 -12.71
CA PRO A 139 -1.13 -7.86 -12.69
C PRO A 139 -2.00 -8.92 -13.39
N GLU A 140 -1.46 -9.61 -14.40
CA GLU A 140 -2.14 -10.67 -15.14
C GLU A 140 -2.57 -11.85 -14.26
N VAL A 141 -1.82 -12.11 -13.16
CA VAL A 141 -2.14 -13.20 -12.23
C VAL A 141 -3.01 -12.75 -11.05
N LEU A 142 -3.40 -11.47 -10.99
CA LEU A 142 -4.21 -10.91 -9.91
C LEU A 142 -5.54 -11.67 -9.73
N LYS A 143 -6.15 -12.10 -10.83
CA LYS A 143 -7.37 -12.91 -10.83
C LYS A 143 -7.25 -14.19 -10.00
N TRP A 144 -6.08 -14.81 -10.00
CA TRP A 144 -5.78 -16.03 -9.26
C TRP A 144 -5.49 -15.78 -7.78
N GLY A 145 -5.02 -14.58 -7.45
CA GLY A 145 -4.82 -14.13 -6.06
C GLY A 145 -6.10 -13.72 -5.33
N SER A 146 -7.24 -13.66 -6.03
CA SER A 146 -8.54 -13.41 -5.39
C SER A 146 -9.04 -14.64 -4.64
N LYS A 147 -9.95 -14.47 -3.67
CA LYS A 147 -10.54 -15.59 -2.91
C LYS A 147 -11.25 -16.60 -3.81
N SER A 148 -11.99 -16.12 -4.80
CA SER A 148 -12.66 -16.97 -5.79
C SER A 148 -11.69 -17.60 -6.79
N GLY A 149 -10.65 -16.87 -7.21
CA GLY A 149 -9.61 -17.39 -8.10
C GLY A 149 -8.78 -18.49 -7.44
N SER A 150 -8.36 -18.30 -6.20
CA SER A 150 -7.60 -19.32 -5.45
C SER A 150 -8.44 -20.59 -5.22
N ARG A 151 -9.75 -20.48 -4.93
CA ARG A 151 -10.62 -21.67 -4.85
C ARG A 151 -10.67 -22.45 -6.15
N ARG A 152 -10.72 -21.78 -7.30
CA ARG A 152 -10.67 -22.46 -8.61
C ARG A 152 -9.38 -23.25 -8.80
N ILE A 153 -8.24 -22.67 -8.37
CA ILE A 153 -6.95 -23.39 -8.42
C ILE A 153 -6.99 -24.59 -7.50
N PHE A 154 -7.45 -24.45 -6.26
CA PHE A 154 -7.54 -25.58 -5.31
C PHE A 154 -8.45 -26.68 -5.82
N ALA A 155 -9.64 -26.33 -6.34
CA ALA A 155 -10.55 -27.29 -6.94
C ALA A 155 -9.90 -28.04 -8.12
N SER A 156 -9.23 -27.33 -9.03
CA SER A 156 -8.55 -27.95 -10.17
C SER A 156 -7.39 -28.85 -9.79
N ALA A 157 -6.75 -28.58 -8.65
CA ALA A 157 -5.65 -29.36 -8.11
C ALA A 157 -6.10 -30.49 -7.15
N GLY A 158 -7.41 -30.65 -6.91
CA GLY A 158 -7.95 -31.64 -5.97
C GLY A 158 -7.60 -31.32 -4.50
N ILE A 159 -7.30 -30.07 -4.17
CA ILE A 159 -6.96 -29.64 -2.82
C ILE A 159 -8.23 -29.23 -2.07
N ALA A 160 -8.40 -29.76 -0.87
CA ALA A 160 -9.50 -29.39 0.02
C ALA A 160 -9.49 -27.89 0.31
N HIS A 161 -10.63 -27.23 0.19
CA HIS A 161 -10.79 -25.81 0.41
C HIS A 161 -12.19 -25.50 0.97
N PRO A 162 -12.40 -24.38 1.65
CA PRO A 162 -13.72 -23.99 2.15
C PRO A 162 -14.72 -23.80 1.01
N ASP A 163 -15.97 -24.20 1.24
CA ASP A 163 -17.07 -23.93 0.33
C ASP A 163 -17.29 -22.42 0.15
N GLY A 164 -17.90 -22.05 -0.94
CA GLY A 164 -18.22 -20.67 -1.22
C GLY A 164 -18.43 -20.36 -2.69
N SER A 165 -19.13 -19.28 -2.95
CA SER A 165 -19.47 -18.82 -4.30
C SER A 165 -18.24 -18.30 -5.07
N TYR A 166 -18.36 -18.28 -6.38
CA TYR A 166 -17.26 -17.81 -7.23
C TYR A 166 -17.26 -16.28 -7.40
N THR A 167 -18.36 -15.71 -7.80
CA THR A 167 -18.43 -14.24 -7.98
C THR A 167 -19.87 -13.78 -7.88
N VAL A 168 -20.19 -13.08 -6.81
CA VAL A 168 -21.48 -12.42 -6.61
C VAL A 168 -21.39 -11.02 -7.17
N ARG A 169 -22.26 -10.66 -8.12
CA ARG A 169 -22.28 -9.35 -8.78
C ARG A 169 -23.45 -8.47 -8.32
N ASN A 170 -24.50 -9.11 -7.83
CA ASN A 170 -25.72 -8.44 -7.40
C ASN A 170 -26.45 -9.28 -6.34
N THR A 171 -27.53 -8.75 -5.79
CA THR A 171 -28.30 -9.41 -4.73
C THR A 171 -28.96 -10.72 -5.21
N ALA A 172 -29.37 -10.80 -6.47
CA ALA A 172 -29.97 -12.02 -7.01
C ALA A 172 -28.95 -13.17 -7.07
N ASP A 173 -27.74 -12.91 -7.59
CA ASP A 173 -26.63 -13.86 -7.57
C ASP A 173 -26.34 -14.34 -6.14
N LEU A 174 -26.36 -13.40 -5.15
CA LEU A 174 -26.12 -13.73 -3.74
C LEU A 174 -27.18 -14.70 -3.20
N ILE A 175 -28.44 -14.47 -3.50
CA ILE A 175 -29.54 -15.33 -3.07
C ILE A 175 -29.42 -16.72 -3.71
N GLU A 176 -29.13 -16.78 -5.00
CA GLU A 176 -28.95 -18.04 -5.72
C GLU A 176 -27.79 -18.86 -5.15
N ASP A 177 -26.63 -18.22 -4.92
CA ASP A 177 -25.45 -18.85 -4.33
C ASP A 177 -25.71 -19.37 -2.91
N LEU A 178 -26.49 -18.62 -2.08
CA LEU A 178 -26.86 -19.06 -0.74
C LEU A 178 -27.77 -20.30 -0.72
N TRP A 179 -28.56 -20.53 -1.77
CA TRP A 179 -29.36 -21.73 -1.89
C TRP A 179 -28.60 -22.98 -2.38
N GLN A 180 -27.39 -22.78 -2.90
CA GLN A 180 -26.52 -23.85 -3.39
C GLN A 180 -25.46 -24.31 -2.38
N LEU A 181 -25.25 -23.53 -1.30
CA LEU A 181 -24.37 -23.87 -0.18
C LEU A 181 -25.08 -24.71 0.87
#